data_410f3cc59428fb79e86dbedf5eb18fe6
#
_entry.id   410f3cc59428fb79e86dbedf5eb18fe6
#
_cell.length_a   1.000
_cell.length_b   1.000
_cell.length_c   1.000
_cell.angle_alpha   90.00
_cell.angle_beta   90.00
_cell.angle_gamma   90.00
#
_symmetry.space_group_name_H-M   'P 1'
#
loop_
_entity.id
_entity.type
_entity.pdbx_description
1 polymer ?
#
loop_
_entity_poly.entity_id
_entity_poly.type
_entity_poly.pdbx_seq_one_letter_code
_entity_poly.pdbx_strand_id
1 'polypeptide(L)'
;MKLETDYLILGSGIAGLTVAIKLAQHFPKRKVLIVTKSNEDESNTKYAQGGIAVVIDGVSDDFEKHIHDTLVCGDGLCNREVVEMVVKEGPKRLAELIQWGTQFDLNDTGTLDLAKEGGHSNSRVVHYKDQTGREIERAILAKAHQQPNIEILDFHLATDLITDQNTCHGVWVLDEKTNDMLPIFSRFTILATGGIGQVYQQTTNATIATGDGIAMAIRAKAKISDMEFIQFHPTALYAPQSASTFLISEAVRGFGAYLKTKDGHRFMLDYDDRGELASRDIVSRSIETELKKSGDDCVYLDCTHLDLVEFKKHFPTIYQNCLLEGVDVATAWIPVIPTQHYLCGGVEVDKNGLTSINRLLACGECARTGLHGANRLASNSLLEALVYAHQIYTYLGETDSENSSFSLKIPSHYPQKAKNVSSAWVSKHREALQNLMQQNAGIVRHDIDLKNTLKQLQLWKNECREMEREFAVTKDFLELKNSIEVSIPIVAFSLKRHENKGSFYKEGKAINLQF
;
A
#
# COMPACT_ATOMS: atom_id res chain seq x y z
N MET A 1 -26.18 19.46 6.32
CA MET A 1 -25.52 19.70 7.63
C MET A 1 -24.05 19.94 7.33
N LYS A 2 -23.38 20.94 7.93
CA LYS A 2 -21.93 21.14 7.76
C LYS A 2 -21.24 20.34 8.85
N LEU A 3 -20.30 19.45 8.47
CA LEU A 3 -19.40 18.83 9.43
C LEU A 3 -18.10 19.64 9.46
N GLU A 4 -17.66 20.02 10.65
CA GLU A 4 -16.40 20.72 10.89
C GLU A 4 -15.57 19.97 11.92
N THR A 5 -14.27 19.82 11.63
CA THR A 5 -13.31 19.15 12.50
C THR A 5 -11.98 19.89 12.50
N ASP A 6 -11.16 19.70 13.50
CA ASP A 6 -9.80 20.25 13.51
C ASP A 6 -8.88 19.42 12.59
N TYR A 7 -8.90 18.12 12.77
CA TYR A 7 -8.09 17.18 12.00
C TYR A 7 -8.98 16.17 11.29
N LEU A 8 -8.90 16.15 9.96
CA LEU A 8 -9.61 15.21 9.10
C LEU A 8 -8.61 14.19 8.56
N ILE A 9 -8.86 12.91 8.84
CA ILE A 9 -8.00 11.81 8.42
C ILE A 9 -8.78 10.92 7.46
N LEU A 10 -8.21 10.66 6.28
CA LEU A 10 -8.84 9.84 5.26
C LEU A 10 -8.16 8.47 5.23
N GLY A 11 -8.85 7.46 5.75
CA GLY A 11 -8.40 6.09 5.89
C GLY A 11 -8.16 5.67 7.34
N SER A 12 -8.59 4.45 7.67
CA SER A 12 -8.56 3.83 9.00
C SER A 12 -7.49 2.73 9.14
N GLY A 13 -6.51 2.64 8.25
CA GLY A 13 -5.35 1.75 8.40
C GLY A 13 -4.34 2.27 9.43
N ILE A 14 -3.23 1.54 9.62
CA ILE A 14 -2.18 1.83 10.61
C ILE A 14 -1.72 3.30 10.59
N ALA A 15 -1.52 3.90 9.41
CA ALA A 15 -1.09 5.29 9.29
C ALA A 15 -2.14 6.25 9.87
N GLY A 16 -3.39 6.15 9.43
CA GLY A 16 -4.49 7.04 9.83
C GLY A 16 -4.82 6.92 11.30
N LEU A 17 -4.99 5.70 11.81
CA LEU A 17 -5.28 5.47 13.22
C LEU A 17 -4.15 5.96 14.14
N THR A 18 -2.88 5.76 13.75
CA THR A 18 -1.73 6.24 14.52
C THR A 18 -1.70 7.76 14.62
N VAL A 19 -1.92 8.48 13.49
CA VAL A 19 -2.04 9.94 13.50
C VAL A 19 -3.19 10.37 14.42
N ALA A 20 -4.37 9.75 14.26
CA ALA A 20 -5.56 10.09 15.03
C ALA A 20 -5.34 9.97 16.54
N ILE A 21 -4.83 8.82 16.99
CA ILE A 21 -4.55 8.56 18.41
C ILE A 21 -3.60 9.61 18.99
N LYS A 22 -2.48 9.87 18.28
CA LYS A 22 -1.47 10.82 18.74
C LYS A 22 -2.00 12.26 18.83
N LEU A 23 -2.73 12.71 17.80
CA LEU A 23 -3.35 14.04 17.79
C LEU A 23 -4.43 14.16 18.87
N ALA A 24 -5.27 13.14 19.04
CA ALA A 24 -6.32 13.16 20.06
C ALA A 24 -5.78 13.21 21.48
N GLN A 25 -4.69 12.49 21.77
CA GLN A 25 -4.02 12.50 23.07
C GLN A 25 -3.32 13.84 23.36
N HIS A 26 -2.69 14.44 22.34
CA HIS A 26 -1.98 15.71 22.50
C HIS A 26 -2.93 16.91 22.60
N PHE A 27 -4.02 16.87 21.83
CA PHE A 27 -5.01 17.94 21.77
C PHE A 27 -6.40 17.45 22.23
N PRO A 28 -6.62 17.20 23.53
CA PRO A 28 -7.86 16.58 24.03
C PRO A 28 -9.13 17.41 23.80
N LYS A 29 -9.00 18.70 23.48
CA LYS A 29 -10.13 19.60 23.17
C LYS A 29 -10.40 19.73 21.65
N ARG A 30 -9.52 19.19 20.79
CA ARG A 30 -9.66 19.23 19.35
C ARG A 30 -10.44 18.02 18.85
N LYS A 31 -11.23 18.20 17.82
CA LYS A 31 -11.96 17.12 17.16
C LYS A 31 -11.08 16.45 16.11
N VAL A 32 -11.00 15.14 16.16
CA VAL A 32 -10.35 14.28 15.17
C VAL A 32 -11.42 13.45 14.49
N LEU A 33 -11.56 13.59 13.18
CA LEU A 33 -12.52 12.85 12.39
C LEU A 33 -11.78 11.93 11.42
N ILE A 34 -12.07 10.63 11.50
CA ILE A 34 -11.60 9.65 10.52
C ILE A 34 -12.75 9.34 9.57
N VAL A 35 -12.46 9.39 8.27
CA VAL A 35 -13.42 9.00 7.22
C VAL A 35 -12.86 7.78 6.50
N THR A 36 -13.64 6.70 6.45
CA THR A 36 -13.29 5.46 5.75
C THR A 36 -14.44 4.95 4.91
N LYS A 37 -14.13 4.45 3.70
CA LYS A 37 -15.13 4.04 2.71
C LYS A 37 -15.70 2.63 2.88
N SER A 38 -15.26 1.91 3.90
CA SER A 38 -15.75 0.59 4.27
C SER A 38 -15.91 0.50 5.78
N ASN A 39 -16.01 -0.70 6.32
CA ASN A 39 -15.89 -0.90 7.76
C ASN A 39 -14.60 -0.28 8.28
N GLU A 40 -14.61 0.19 9.50
CA GLU A 40 -13.45 0.85 10.15
C GLU A 40 -12.21 -0.04 10.26
N ASP A 41 -12.37 -1.37 10.29
CA ASP A 41 -11.29 -2.37 10.34
C ASP A 41 -10.84 -2.87 8.96
N GLU A 42 -11.43 -2.37 7.86
CA GLU A 42 -11.07 -2.82 6.52
C GLU A 42 -9.92 -1.98 5.97
N SER A 43 -8.74 -2.59 5.87
CA SER A 43 -7.52 -1.92 5.43
C SER A 43 -6.49 -2.91 4.88
N ASN A 44 -5.51 -2.45 4.09
CA ASN A 44 -4.35 -3.28 3.72
C ASN A 44 -3.52 -3.70 4.94
N THR A 45 -3.57 -2.93 6.04
CA THR A 45 -2.92 -3.29 7.32
C THR A 45 -3.43 -4.63 7.82
N LYS A 46 -4.73 -4.85 7.85
CA LYS A 46 -5.38 -6.09 8.31
C LYS A 46 -4.86 -7.35 7.61
N TYR A 47 -4.47 -7.23 6.34
CA TYR A 47 -4.02 -8.35 5.52
C TYR A 47 -2.49 -8.51 5.48
N ALA A 48 -1.73 -7.66 6.16
CA ALA A 48 -0.29 -7.76 6.22
C ALA A 48 0.13 -8.99 7.04
N GLN A 49 0.72 -9.99 6.36
CA GLN A 49 1.15 -11.26 6.95
C GLN A 49 2.55 -11.19 7.57
N GLY A 50 3.45 -10.38 7.00
CA GLY A 50 4.82 -10.21 7.46
C GLY A 50 4.90 -9.52 8.82
N GLY A 51 5.73 -8.47 8.94
CA GLY A 51 5.90 -7.81 10.22
C GLY A 51 6.35 -6.36 10.09
N ILE A 52 7.03 -5.90 11.13
CA ILE A 52 7.67 -4.58 11.19
C ILE A 52 9.18 -4.81 11.29
N ALA A 53 9.95 -4.27 10.33
CA ALA A 53 11.41 -4.35 10.37
C ALA A 53 11.95 -3.32 11.36
N VAL A 54 12.51 -3.77 12.48
CA VAL A 54 13.02 -2.90 13.56
C VAL A 54 14.27 -3.49 14.17
N VAL A 55 15.30 -2.69 14.35
CA VAL A 55 16.50 -3.07 15.10
C VAL A 55 16.17 -3.05 16.60
N ILE A 56 16.22 -4.22 17.24
CA ILE A 56 15.85 -4.38 18.66
C ILE A 56 17.07 -4.38 19.56
N ASP A 57 18.11 -5.17 19.21
CA ASP A 57 19.36 -5.25 19.96
C ASP A 57 20.50 -4.67 19.11
N GLY A 58 21.43 -3.99 19.76
CA GLY A 58 22.63 -3.48 19.12
C GLY A 58 23.80 -4.50 19.08
N VAL A 59 23.53 -5.80 19.29
CA VAL A 59 24.55 -6.85 19.37
C VAL A 59 24.62 -7.66 18.08
N SER A 60 23.48 -8.21 17.63
CA SER A 60 23.40 -9.02 16.40
C SER A 60 23.07 -8.18 15.18
N ASP A 61 22.32 -7.10 15.36
CA ASP A 61 21.87 -6.18 14.33
C ASP A 61 22.14 -4.72 14.74
N ASP A 62 22.24 -3.82 13.75
CA ASP A 62 22.44 -2.39 13.99
C ASP A 62 21.70 -1.54 12.94
N PHE A 63 21.57 -0.24 13.24
CA PHE A 63 20.89 0.69 12.35
C PHE A 63 21.55 0.80 10.99
N GLU A 64 22.87 0.78 10.91
CA GLU A 64 23.60 0.93 9.66
C GLU A 64 23.35 -0.26 8.71
N LYS A 65 23.23 -1.48 9.23
CA LYS A 65 22.83 -2.66 8.43
C LYS A 65 21.41 -2.51 7.87
N HIS A 66 20.45 -2.09 8.69
CA HIS A 66 19.07 -1.88 8.21
C HIS A 66 19.00 -0.73 7.20
N ILE A 67 19.72 0.37 7.44
CA ILE A 67 19.84 1.49 6.48
C ILE A 67 20.46 0.99 5.18
N HIS A 68 21.54 0.23 5.24
CA HIS A 68 22.21 -0.32 4.08
C HIS A 68 21.28 -1.23 3.26
N ASP A 69 20.61 -2.19 3.91
CA ASP A 69 19.67 -3.12 3.26
C ASP A 69 18.54 -2.34 2.54
N THR A 70 18.02 -1.29 3.19
CA THR A 70 16.98 -0.42 2.60
C THR A 70 17.49 0.33 1.38
N LEU A 71 18.69 0.94 1.45
CA LEU A 71 19.31 1.67 0.33
C LEU A 71 19.62 0.76 -0.86
N VAL A 72 20.13 -0.44 -0.59
CA VAL A 72 20.42 -1.46 -1.63
C VAL A 72 19.13 -1.90 -2.32
N CYS A 73 18.09 -2.21 -1.54
CA CYS A 73 16.79 -2.61 -2.09
C CYS A 73 16.17 -1.50 -2.95
N GLY A 74 16.27 -0.25 -2.54
CA GLY A 74 15.73 0.90 -3.26
C GLY A 74 16.54 1.33 -4.49
N ASP A 75 17.58 0.59 -4.85
CA ASP A 75 18.39 0.72 -6.08
C ASP A 75 18.87 2.14 -6.37
N GLY A 76 19.39 2.81 -5.33
CA GLY A 76 19.98 4.14 -5.42
C GLY A 76 18.99 5.31 -5.51
N LEU A 77 17.70 5.08 -5.39
CA LEU A 77 16.66 6.12 -5.44
C LEU A 77 16.03 6.47 -4.09
N CYS A 78 16.48 5.84 -3.00
CA CYS A 78 16.08 6.23 -1.65
C CYS A 78 16.63 7.61 -1.28
N ASN A 79 15.88 8.36 -0.49
CA ASN A 79 16.40 9.51 0.23
C ASN A 79 17.07 9.00 1.54
N ARG A 80 18.41 9.08 1.60
CA ARG A 80 19.18 8.55 2.74
C ARG A 80 18.77 9.16 4.07
N GLU A 81 18.48 10.47 4.13
CA GLU A 81 18.06 11.13 5.38
C GLU A 81 16.72 10.57 5.88
N VAL A 82 15.79 10.28 4.95
CA VAL A 82 14.52 9.66 5.28
C VAL A 82 14.72 8.22 5.77
N VAL A 83 15.58 7.45 5.10
CA VAL A 83 15.90 6.08 5.52
C VAL A 83 16.47 6.07 6.94
N GLU A 84 17.44 6.94 7.23
CA GLU A 84 18.03 7.07 8.56
C GLU A 84 17.00 7.46 9.63
N MET A 85 16.14 8.42 9.33
CA MET A 85 15.06 8.85 10.23
C MET A 85 14.11 7.69 10.53
N VAL A 86 13.61 7.01 9.50
CA VAL A 86 12.63 5.94 9.66
C VAL A 86 13.21 4.76 10.45
N VAL A 87 14.43 4.34 10.12
CA VAL A 87 15.09 3.21 10.78
C VAL A 87 15.39 3.52 12.26
N LYS A 88 15.93 4.71 12.56
CA LYS A 88 16.29 5.12 13.93
C LYS A 88 15.07 5.35 14.83
N GLU A 89 13.94 5.78 14.28
CA GLU A 89 12.68 5.95 15.03
C GLU A 89 11.93 4.62 15.26
N GLY A 90 12.26 3.56 14.52
CA GLY A 90 11.58 2.27 14.56
C GLY A 90 11.37 1.71 15.97
N PRO A 91 12.41 1.57 16.82
CA PRO A 91 12.26 1.00 18.17
C PRO A 91 11.25 1.74 19.04
N LYS A 92 11.22 3.07 18.96
CA LYS A 92 10.25 3.87 19.73
C LYS A 92 8.81 3.65 19.23
N ARG A 93 8.63 3.56 17.90
CA ARG A 93 7.29 3.34 17.31
C ARG A 93 6.78 1.94 17.63
N LEU A 94 7.63 0.93 17.62
CA LEU A 94 7.28 -0.41 18.07
C LEU A 94 6.86 -0.42 19.55
N ALA A 95 7.62 0.25 20.43
CA ALA A 95 7.29 0.35 21.84
C ALA A 95 5.92 1.00 22.07
N GLU A 96 5.55 2.02 21.28
CA GLU A 96 4.21 2.62 21.33
C GLU A 96 3.10 1.63 20.94
N LEU A 97 3.28 0.82 19.89
CA LEU A 97 2.31 -0.21 19.53
C LEU A 97 2.10 -1.23 20.65
N ILE A 98 3.19 -1.68 21.29
CA ILE A 98 3.13 -2.58 22.44
C ILE A 98 2.37 -1.92 23.60
N GLN A 99 2.64 -0.65 23.90
CA GLN A 99 1.91 0.10 24.93
C GLN A 99 0.42 0.28 24.60
N TRP A 100 0.05 0.30 23.32
CA TRP A 100 -1.34 0.37 22.87
C TRP A 100 -2.03 -1.01 22.86
N GLY A 101 -1.30 -2.08 23.22
CA GLY A 101 -1.85 -3.42 23.40
C GLY A 101 -1.68 -4.36 22.22
N THR A 102 -0.78 -4.03 21.28
CA THR A 102 -0.39 -4.97 20.23
C THR A 102 0.45 -6.09 20.81
N GLN A 103 0.13 -7.32 20.49
CA GLN A 103 0.87 -8.51 20.87
C GLN A 103 1.79 -8.94 19.72
N PHE A 104 2.99 -9.37 20.07
CA PHE A 104 3.95 -9.96 19.14
C PHE A 104 4.43 -11.31 19.68
N ASP A 105 4.92 -12.17 18.78
CA ASP A 105 5.45 -13.46 19.17
C ASP A 105 6.72 -13.30 20.00
N LEU A 106 6.87 -14.18 20.99
CA LEU A 106 8.03 -14.24 21.87
C LEU A 106 8.75 -15.56 21.66
N ASN A 107 10.07 -15.52 21.70
CA ASN A 107 10.92 -16.70 21.70
C ASN A 107 10.92 -17.37 23.09
N ASP A 108 11.62 -18.51 23.22
CA ASP A 108 11.69 -19.31 24.46
C ASP A 108 12.31 -18.55 25.65
N THR A 109 13.02 -17.44 25.40
CA THR A 109 13.60 -16.60 26.46
C THR A 109 12.67 -15.46 26.89
N GLY A 110 11.48 -15.35 26.27
CA GLY A 110 10.49 -14.30 26.55
C GLY A 110 10.82 -12.95 25.91
N THR A 111 11.77 -12.89 24.98
CA THR A 111 12.05 -11.71 24.14
C THR A 111 11.32 -11.83 22.80
N LEU A 112 11.20 -10.72 22.06
CA LEU A 112 10.55 -10.71 20.74
C LEU A 112 11.20 -11.74 19.81
N ASP A 113 10.37 -12.55 19.15
CA ASP A 113 10.81 -13.43 18.08
C ASP A 113 10.99 -12.63 16.80
N LEU A 114 12.14 -12.82 16.11
CA LEU A 114 12.55 -12.03 14.97
C LEU A 114 12.70 -12.91 13.72
N ALA A 115 11.84 -12.70 12.73
CA ALA A 115 11.95 -13.35 11.44
C ALA A 115 12.97 -12.65 10.51
N LYS A 116 13.48 -13.40 9.53
CA LYS A 116 14.28 -12.90 8.43
C LYS A 116 13.46 -12.96 7.13
N GLU A 117 13.40 -11.85 6.41
CA GLU A 117 12.76 -11.77 5.09
C GLU A 117 13.81 -11.44 4.01
N GLY A 118 13.44 -11.60 2.74
CA GLY A 118 14.32 -11.32 1.60
C GLY A 118 14.83 -9.88 1.58
N GLY A 119 16.09 -9.72 1.19
CA GLY A 119 16.77 -8.43 1.18
C GLY A 119 17.33 -7.97 2.52
N HIS A 120 16.95 -8.62 3.65
CA HIS A 120 17.54 -8.32 4.96
C HIS A 120 18.82 -9.10 5.22
N SER A 121 19.84 -8.41 5.69
CA SER A 121 21.09 -9.03 6.14
C SER A 121 20.91 -9.81 7.47
N ASN A 122 20.03 -9.31 8.35
CA ASN A 122 19.78 -9.87 9.69
C ASN A 122 18.30 -10.16 9.93
N SER A 123 17.98 -11.00 10.93
CA SER A 123 16.63 -11.17 11.47
C SER A 123 16.25 -9.92 12.27
N ARG A 124 15.23 -9.17 11.83
CA ARG A 124 14.76 -7.95 12.50
C ARG A 124 13.27 -7.71 12.34
N VAL A 125 12.54 -8.67 11.76
CA VAL A 125 11.11 -8.50 11.50
C VAL A 125 10.32 -9.02 12.70
N VAL A 126 9.74 -8.08 13.45
CA VAL A 126 8.84 -8.38 14.57
C VAL A 126 7.47 -8.76 14.00
N HIS A 127 6.90 -9.87 14.44
CA HIS A 127 5.69 -10.44 13.87
C HIS A 127 4.74 -11.04 14.91
N TYR A 128 3.52 -11.32 14.50
CA TYR A 128 2.55 -12.14 15.21
C TYR A 128 2.06 -13.23 14.25
N LYS A 129 2.70 -14.39 14.28
CA LYS A 129 2.49 -15.49 13.32
C LYS A 129 2.53 -14.95 11.88
N ASP A 130 1.55 -15.35 11.06
CA ASP A 130 1.27 -14.80 9.73
C ASP A 130 0.05 -13.86 9.69
N GLN A 131 -0.21 -13.14 10.81
CA GLN A 131 -1.37 -12.25 11.01
C GLN A 131 -0.98 -10.93 11.69
N THR A 132 0.25 -10.47 11.51
CA THR A 132 0.78 -9.31 12.23
C THR A 132 -0.08 -8.06 12.02
N GLY A 133 -0.49 -7.80 10.79
CA GLY A 133 -1.32 -6.65 10.48
C GLY A 133 -2.69 -6.68 11.13
N ARG A 134 -3.32 -7.86 11.21
CA ARG A 134 -4.61 -8.04 11.89
C ARG A 134 -4.52 -7.74 13.39
N GLU A 135 -3.44 -8.18 14.03
CA GLU A 135 -3.22 -7.91 15.45
C GLU A 135 -2.93 -6.43 15.71
N ILE A 136 -2.14 -5.78 14.86
CA ILE A 136 -1.91 -4.34 14.94
C ILE A 136 -3.21 -3.57 14.78
N GLU A 137 -3.99 -3.87 13.72
CA GLU A 137 -5.28 -3.20 13.44
C GLU A 137 -6.23 -3.31 14.62
N ARG A 138 -6.38 -4.52 15.19
CA ARG A 138 -7.20 -4.77 16.40
C ARG A 138 -6.80 -3.84 17.56
N ALA A 139 -5.50 -3.76 17.84
CA ALA A 139 -4.99 -3.02 18.99
C ALA A 139 -5.15 -1.50 18.81
N ILE A 140 -4.75 -0.98 17.63
CA ILE A 140 -4.80 0.47 17.39
C ILE A 140 -6.25 0.95 17.24
N LEU A 141 -7.16 0.16 16.66
CA LEU A 141 -8.57 0.51 16.56
C LEU A 141 -9.21 0.56 17.95
N ALA A 142 -8.94 -0.45 18.79
CA ALA A 142 -9.39 -0.43 20.19
C ALA A 142 -8.82 0.78 20.97
N LYS A 143 -7.60 1.20 20.67
CA LYS A 143 -6.97 2.39 21.26
C LYS A 143 -7.61 3.69 20.78
N ALA A 144 -7.99 3.77 19.50
CA ALA A 144 -8.69 4.92 18.91
C ALA A 144 -10.07 5.11 19.57
N HIS A 145 -10.85 4.03 19.75
CA HIS A 145 -12.15 4.06 20.43
C HIS A 145 -12.09 4.50 21.90
N GLN A 146 -10.93 4.40 22.55
CA GLN A 146 -10.73 4.92 23.91
C GLN A 146 -10.55 6.46 23.95
N GLN A 147 -10.41 7.10 22.80
CA GLN A 147 -10.23 8.58 22.74
C GLN A 147 -11.58 9.25 22.53
N PRO A 148 -12.09 10.05 23.49
CA PRO A 148 -13.44 10.62 23.42
C PRO A 148 -13.58 11.70 22.32
N ASN A 149 -12.48 12.21 21.79
CA ASN A 149 -12.43 13.24 20.75
C ASN A 149 -12.10 12.67 19.36
N ILE A 150 -12.08 11.35 19.20
CA ILE A 150 -12.02 10.69 17.87
C ILE A 150 -13.44 10.26 17.50
N GLU A 151 -13.85 10.62 16.30
CA GLU A 151 -15.05 10.12 15.62
C GLU A 151 -14.64 9.39 14.35
N ILE A 152 -15.25 8.23 14.07
CA ILE A 152 -15.02 7.44 12.85
C ILE A 152 -16.31 7.39 12.05
N LEU A 153 -16.27 7.88 10.81
CA LEU A 153 -17.34 7.73 9.82
C LEU A 153 -16.98 6.61 8.85
N ASP A 154 -17.55 5.44 9.07
CA ASP A 154 -17.48 4.30 8.17
C ASP A 154 -18.49 4.41 7.01
N PHE A 155 -18.25 3.68 5.91
CA PHE A 155 -19.08 3.74 4.68
C PHE A 155 -19.23 5.16 4.12
N HIS A 156 -18.17 5.96 4.27
CA HIS A 156 -18.10 7.33 3.74
C HIS A 156 -16.89 7.45 2.82
N LEU A 157 -17.11 7.64 1.52
CA LEU A 157 -16.05 7.76 0.53
C LEU A 157 -15.66 9.23 0.34
N ALA A 158 -14.42 9.59 0.68
CA ALA A 158 -13.85 10.89 0.29
C ALA A 158 -13.69 10.94 -1.23
N THR A 159 -14.25 11.96 -1.87
CA THR A 159 -14.34 12.05 -3.34
C THR A 159 -13.40 13.08 -3.94
N ASP A 160 -13.38 14.30 -3.41
CA ASP A 160 -12.54 15.39 -3.87
C ASP A 160 -12.12 16.32 -2.73
N LEU A 161 -10.90 16.86 -2.80
CA LEU A 161 -10.42 17.88 -1.87
C LEU A 161 -11.11 19.22 -2.13
N ILE A 162 -11.50 19.89 -1.07
CA ILE A 162 -11.97 21.28 -1.13
C ILE A 162 -10.75 22.19 -1.05
N THR A 163 -10.35 22.78 -2.16
CA THR A 163 -9.13 23.62 -2.23
C THR A 163 -9.43 25.02 -2.74
N ASP A 164 -8.73 25.99 -2.16
CA ASP A 164 -8.69 27.38 -2.64
C ASP A 164 -7.28 27.95 -2.47
N GLN A 165 -6.77 28.67 -3.47
CA GLN A 165 -5.45 29.31 -3.46
C GLN A 165 -4.32 28.39 -2.93
N ASN A 166 -4.25 27.16 -3.46
CA ASN A 166 -3.27 26.13 -3.04
C ASN A 166 -3.37 25.73 -1.54
N THR A 167 -4.54 25.87 -0.94
CA THR A 167 -4.80 25.48 0.45
C THR A 167 -5.95 24.49 0.50
N CYS A 168 -5.79 23.38 1.21
CA CYS A 168 -6.84 22.41 1.49
C CYS A 168 -7.67 22.88 2.69
N HIS A 169 -8.98 22.75 2.55
CA HIS A 169 -9.96 23.16 3.57
C HIS A 169 -10.89 22.03 3.98
N GLY A 170 -10.65 20.83 3.49
CA GLY A 170 -11.47 19.66 3.75
C GLY A 170 -11.73 18.83 2.50
N VAL A 171 -12.78 18.03 2.51
CA VAL A 171 -13.14 17.12 1.43
C VAL A 171 -14.65 17.08 1.19
N TRP A 172 -15.02 16.71 -0.04
CA TRP A 172 -16.35 16.18 -0.35
C TRP A 172 -16.38 14.69 -0.03
N VAL A 173 -17.45 14.25 0.60
CA VAL A 173 -17.65 12.85 1.00
C VAL A 173 -19.00 12.36 0.50
N LEU A 174 -18.99 11.15 -0.07
CA LEU A 174 -20.20 10.42 -0.42
C LEU A 174 -20.57 9.51 0.76
N ASP A 175 -21.75 9.71 1.34
CA ASP A 175 -22.37 8.76 2.26
C ASP A 175 -22.96 7.60 1.43
N GLU A 176 -22.44 6.38 1.59
CA GLU A 176 -22.89 5.21 0.83
C GLU A 176 -24.32 4.78 1.16
N LYS A 177 -24.83 5.09 2.36
CA LYS A 177 -26.16 4.70 2.81
C LYS A 177 -27.26 5.56 2.17
N THR A 178 -26.99 6.87 2.04
CA THR A 178 -27.96 7.84 1.50
C THR A 178 -27.66 8.24 0.07
N ASN A 179 -26.45 7.98 -0.40
CA ASN A 179 -25.88 8.48 -1.65
C ASN A 179 -25.83 10.02 -1.73
N ASP A 180 -25.75 10.67 -0.58
CA ASP A 180 -25.64 12.13 -0.47
C ASP A 180 -24.17 12.58 -0.44
N MET A 181 -23.90 13.70 -1.12
CA MET A 181 -22.60 14.35 -1.10
C MET A 181 -22.55 15.40 0.01
N LEU A 182 -21.65 15.23 0.96
CA LEU A 182 -21.49 16.07 2.14
C LEU A 182 -20.12 16.75 2.15
N PRO A 183 -20.03 18.08 2.37
CA PRO A 183 -18.74 18.72 2.60
C PRO A 183 -18.34 18.56 4.06
N ILE A 184 -17.12 18.12 4.30
CA ILE A 184 -16.46 18.11 5.61
C ILE A 184 -15.32 19.12 5.58
N PHE A 185 -15.36 20.11 6.46
CA PHE A 185 -14.34 21.14 6.57
C PHE A 185 -13.35 20.81 7.69
N SER A 186 -12.08 21.08 7.45
CA SER A 186 -11.02 20.80 8.41
C SER A 186 -9.93 21.87 8.40
N ARG A 187 -9.25 22.02 9.52
CA ARG A 187 -8.04 22.85 9.61
C ARG A 187 -6.88 22.19 8.89
N PHE A 188 -6.73 20.88 9.06
CA PHE A 188 -5.75 20.04 8.38
C PHE A 188 -6.43 18.78 7.88
N THR A 189 -6.06 18.35 6.68
CA THR A 189 -6.50 17.09 6.08
C THR A 189 -5.29 16.18 5.88
N ILE A 190 -5.40 14.93 6.33
CA ILE A 190 -4.34 13.93 6.25
C ILE A 190 -4.80 12.79 5.35
N LEU A 191 -4.09 12.56 4.24
CA LEU A 191 -4.28 11.40 3.38
C LEU A 191 -3.57 10.19 3.98
N ALA A 192 -4.32 9.15 4.30
CA ALA A 192 -3.85 7.85 4.78
C ALA A 192 -4.61 6.71 4.08
N THR A 193 -4.88 6.89 2.78
CA THR A 193 -5.86 6.15 1.98
C THR A 193 -5.33 4.84 1.41
N GLY A 194 -4.09 4.45 1.72
CA GLY A 194 -3.48 3.23 1.19
C GLY A 194 -3.14 3.30 -0.30
N GLY A 195 -2.94 2.13 -0.90
CA GLY A 195 -2.39 1.98 -2.25
C GLY A 195 -3.42 1.90 -3.38
N ILE A 196 -3.00 1.23 -4.47
CA ILE A 196 -3.67 1.24 -5.77
C ILE A 196 -3.94 -0.17 -6.32
N GLY A 197 -3.92 -1.22 -5.48
CA GLY A 197 -3.89 -2.62 -5.96
C GLY A 197 -4.99 -2.98 -6.92
N GLN A 198 -6.19 -2.43 -6.76
CA GLN A 198 -7.35 -2.71 -7.59
C GLN A 198 -7.25 -2.18 -9.04
N VAL A 199 -6.16 -1.49 -9.36
CA VAL A 199 -5.79 -1.14 -10.75
C VAL A 199 -5.34 -2.37 -11.55
N TYR A 200 -4.89 -3.43 -10.86
CA TYR A 200 -4.41 -4.68 -11.47
C TYR A 200 -5.39 -5.83 -11.26
N GLN A 201 -5.40 -6.78 -12.17
CA GLN A 201 -6.23 -7.99 -12.07
C GLN A 201 -5.80 -8.89 -10.91
N GLN A 202 -4.47 -9.06 -10.76
CA GLN A 202 -3.88 -9.86 -9.70
C GLN A 202 -3.27 -8.93 -8.65
N THR A 203 -3.88 -8.87 -7.47
CA THR A 203 -3.41 -8.06 -6.35
C THR A 203 -3.64 -8.73 -5.01
N THR A 204 -2.69 -8.55 -4.08
CA THR A 204 -2.83 -8.96 -2.68
C THR A 204 -3.52 -7.91 -1.82
N ASN A 205 -3.87 -6.75 -2.41
CA ASN A 205 -4.48 -5.66 -1.69
C ASN A 205 -5.98 -5.90 -1.47
N ALA A 206 -6.51 -5.34 -0.40
CA ALA A 206 -7.94 -5.26 -0.12
C ALA A 206 -8.70 -4.63 -1.29
N THR A 207 -9.98 -5.00 -1.45
CA THR A 207 -10.84 -4.49 -2.53
C THR A 207 -11.03 -2.98 -2.50
N ILE A 208 -10.73 -2.35 -1.36
CA ILE A 208 -10.79 -0.90 -1.17
C ILE A 208 -9.55 -0.14 -1.69
N ALA A 209 -8.50 -0.82 -2.15
CA ALA A 209 -7.24 -0.17 -2.59
C ALA A 209 -7.35 0.36 -4.03
N THR A 210 -8.12 1.41 -4.24
CA THR A 210 -8.47 2.00 -5.54
C THR A 210 -7.75 3.32 -5.86
N GLY A 211 -6.81 3.75 -5.00
CA GLY A 211 -5.98 4.93 -5.23
C GLY A 211 -6.65 6.28 -4.97
N ASP A 212 -7.70 6.31 -4.17
CA ASP A 212 -8.59 7.48 -4.00
C ASP A 212 -7.84 8.74 -3.55
N GLY A 213 -6.98 8.65 -2.53
CA GLY A 213 -6.23 9.81 -2.03
C GLY A 213 -5.24 10.35 -3.07
N ILE A 214 -4.59 9.47 -3.82
CA ILE A 214 -3.68 9.87 -4.90
C ILE A 214 -4.46 10.53 -6.03
N ALA A 215 -5.62 9.99 -6.43
CA ALA A 215 -6.48 10.59 -7.44
C ALA A 215 -7.00 11.98 -7.03
N MET A 216 -7.43 12.13 -5.77
CA MET A 216 -7.82 13.44 -5.21
C MET A 216 -6.65 14.43 -5.22
N ALA A 217 -5.45 13.99 -4.85
CA ALA A 217 -4.23 14.82 -4.87
C ALA A 217 -3.88 15.25 -6.32
N ILE A 218 -3.99 14.35 -7.30
CA ILE A 218 -3.79 14.66 -8.72
C ILE A 218 -4.79 15.73 -9.20
N ARG A 219 -6.08 15.58 -8.89
CA ARG A 219 -7.11 16.57 -9.26
C ARG A 219 -6.86 17.93 -8.60
N ALA A 220 -6.38 17.93 -7.37
CA ALA A 220 -5.98 19.14 -6.64
C ALA A 220 -4.60 19.70 -7.08
N LYS A 221 -3.91 19.07 -8.05
CA LYS A 221 -2.59 19.46 -8.57
C LYS A 221 -1.46 19.36 -7.53
N ALA A 222 -1.58 18.51 -6.54
CA ALA A 222 -0.47 18.16 -5.68
C ALA A 222 0.64 17.48 -6.49
N LYS A 223 1.89 17.62 -6.05
CA LYS A 223 3.02 16.90 -6.65
C LYS A 223 2.89 15.41 -6.35
N ILE A 224 3.15 14.60 -7.37
CA ILE A 224 3.25 13.13 -7.28
C ILE A 224 4.58 12.70 -7.90
N SER A 225 5.16 11.63 -7.38
CA SER A 225 6.46 11.12 -7.84
C SER A 225 6.50 9.60 -7.81
N ASP A 226 7.41 9.03 -8.61
CA ASP A 226 7.79 7.62 -8.59
C ASP A 226 6.63 6.63 -8.83
N MET A 227 5.59 7.07 -9.56
CA MET A 227 4.38 6.28 -9.81
C MET A 227 4.63 5.01 -10.65
N GLU A 228 5.74 4.93 -11.38
CA GLU A 228 6.14 3.76 -12.17
C GLU A 228 6.67 2.61 -11.33
N PHE A 229 7.05 2.82 -10.07
CA PHE A 229 7.59 1.80 -9.19
C PHE A 229 6.49 1.02 -8.48
N ILE A 230 5.98 0.03 -9.18
CA ILE A 230 4.98 -0.93 -8.68
C ILE A 230 5.70 -2.21 -8.26
N GLN A 231 5.69 -2.52 -6.97
CA GLN A 231 6.25 -3.77 -6.47
C GLN A 231 5.25 -4.91 -6.66
N PHE A 232 5.69 -5.98 -7.30
CA PHE A 232 4.97 -7.25 -7.37
C PHE A 232 5.53 -8.21 -6.31
N HIS A 233 4.65 -8.82 -5.52
CA HIS A 233 5.04 -9.89 -4.61
C HIS A 233 5.17 -11.19 -5.39
N PRO A 234 6.29 -11.92 -5.25
CA PRO A 234 6.55 -13.10 -6.06
C PRO A 234 5.56 -14.25 -5.87
N THR A 235 5.07 -14.41 -4.63
CA THR A 235 4.34 -15.60 -4.21
C THR A 235 2.96 -15.26 -3.67
N ALA A 236 1.96 -15.23 -4.53
CA ALA A 236 0.56 -15.28 -4.15
C ALA A 236 -0.04 -16.60 -4.64
N LEU A 237 -0.95 -17.18 -3.86
CA LEU A 237 -1.57 -18.46 -4.18
C LEU A 237 -2.33 -18.37 -5.51
N TYR A 238 -1.97 -19.21 -6.45
CA TYR A 238 -2.68 -19.32 -7.72
C TYR A 238 -3.93 -20.17 -7.55
N ALA A 239 -5.07 -19.52 -7.44
CA ALA A 239 -6.38 -20.14 -7.28
C ALA A 239 -7.38 -19.48 -8.27
N PRO A 240 -7.42 -19.88 -9.55
CA PRO A 240 -8.19 -19.18 -10.59
C PRO A 240 -9.70 -19.21 -10.37
N GLN A 241 -10.20 -20.09 -9.49
CA GLN A 241 -11.62 -20.16 -9.09
C GLN A 241 -11.93 -19.28 -7.86
N SER A 242 -10.92 -18.75 -7.17
CA SER A 242 -11.10 -17.91 -5.99
C SER A 242 -11.38 -16.45 -6.38
N ALA A 243 -12.24 -15.79 -5.61
CA ALA A 243 -12.60 -14.38 -5.83
C ALA A 243 -11.51 -13.39 -5.39
N SER A 244 -10.49 -13.85 -4.65
CA SER A 244 -9.40 -13.02 -4.13
C SER A 244 -8.07 -13.75 -4.19
N THR A 245 -6.99 -12.99 -4.40
CA THR A 245 -5.64 -13.53 -4.41
C THR A 245 -5.07 -13.54 -2.99
N PHE A 246 -4.73 -14.72 -2.47
CA PHE A 246 -4.19 -14.88 -1.12
C PHE A 246 -2.66 -14.78 -1.13
N LEU A 247 -2.09 -13.95 -0.27
CA LEU A 247 -0.65 -13.80 -0.12
C LEU A 247 -0.03 -15.04 0.55
N ILE A 248 1.03 -15.59 -0.05
CA ILE A 248 1.97 -16.49 0.63
C ILE A 248 3.18 -15.65 1.03
N SER A 249 3.29 -15.36 2.32
CA SER A 249 4.29 -14.45 2.89
C SER A 249 5.72 -14.78 2.43
N GLU A 250 6.53 -13.76 2.30
CA GLU A 250 7.97 -13.89 2.05
C GLU A 250 8.69 -14.69 3.16
N ALA A 251 8.17 -14.63 4.38
CA ALA A 251 8.68 -15.41 5.50
C ALA A 251 8.70 -16.92 5.23
N VAL A 252 7.79 -17.45 4.37
CA VAL A 252 7.80 -18.87 3.95
C VAL A 252 9.06 -19.20 3.14
N ARG A 253 9.51 -18.30 2.26
CA ARG A 253 10.80 -18.43 1.56
C ARG A 253 11.97 -18.27 2.51
N GLY A 254 11.87 -17.34 3.46
CA GLY A 254 12.82 -17.18 4.57
C GLY A 254 12.93 -18.43 5.46
N PHE A 255 11.84 -19.15 5.65
CA PHE A 255 11.77 -20.41 6.40
C PHE A 255 12.38 -21.60 5.63
N GLY A 256 12.70 -21.44 4.33
CA GLY A 256 13.44 -22.40 3.53
C GLY A 256 12.69 -23.02 2.35
N ALA A 257 11.53 -22.51 1.98
CA ALA A 257 10.80 -22.99 0.81
C ALA A 257 11.52 -22.68 -0.51
N TYR A 258 11.41 -23.58 -1.51
CA TYR A 258 12.05 -23.47 -2.82
C TYR A 258 11.05 -23.17 -3.92
N LEU A 259 11.42 -22.29 -4.86
CA LEU A 259 10.66 -22.04 -6.08
C LEU A 259 11.05 -23.04 -7.18
N LYS A 260 10.04 -23.69 -7.76
CA LYS A 260 10.20 -24.73 -8.78
C LYS A 260 9.29 -24.49 -9.97
N THR A 261 9.77 -24.87 -11.14
CA THR A 261 8.94 -25.07 -12.33
C THR A 261 8.12 -26.36 -12.19
N LYS A 262 7.16 -26.59 -13.08
CA LYS A 262 6.27 -27.76 -13.06
C LYS A 262 7.00 -29.11 -13.16
N ASP A 263 8.13 -29.12 -13.84
CA ASP A 263 9.01 -30.30 -13.96
C ASP A 263 9.96 -30.50 -12.77
N GLY A 264 9.90 -29.60 -11.77
CA GLY A 264 10.66 -29.71 -10.51
C GLY A 264 12.01 -29.01 -10.49
N HIS A 265 12.38 -28.29 -11.54
CA HIS A 265 13.61 -27.51 -11.57
C HIS A 265 13.54 -26.32 -10.61
N ARG A 266 14.51 -26.20 -9.70
CA ARG A 266 14.69 -25.06 -8.79
C ARG A 266 15.42 -23.94 -9.53
N PHE A 267 14.69 -23.06 -10.17
CA PHE A 267 15.20 -22.10 -11.16
C PHE A 267 15.85 -20.85 -10.57
N MET A 268 15.58 -20.48 -9.31
CA MET A 268 16.03 -19.19 -8.78
C MET A 268 17.56 -19.01 -8.79
N LEU A 269 18.32 -20.08 -8.58
CA LEU A 269 19.79 -20.06 -8.62
C LEU A 269 20.37 -19.80 -10.03
N ASP A 270 19.56 -19.93 -11.09
CA ASP A 270 19.96 -19.57 -12.46
C ASP A 270 19.91 -18.05 -12.69
N TYR A 271 19.27 -17.30 -11.79
CA TYR A 271 19.03 -15.87 -11.90
C TYR A 271 19.79 -15.04 -10.86
N ASP A 272 19.94 -15.54 -9.62
CA ASP A 272 20.59 -14.80 -8.53
C ASP A 272 21.17 -15.79 -7.49
N ASP A 273 22.41 -15.55 -7.06
CA ASP A 273 23.11 -16.41 -6.08
C ASP A 273 22.41 -16.49 -4.72
N ARG A 274 21.58 -15.48 -4.38
CA ARG A 274 20.75 -15.49 -3.16
C ARG A 274 19.52 -16.41 -3.27
N GLY A 275 19.25 -16.95 -4.45
CA GLY A 275 18.11 -17.82 -4.71
C GLY A 275 16.78 -17.15 -4.35
N GLU A 276 15.94 -17.86 -3.61
CA GLU A 276 14.61 -17.42 -3.19
C GLU A 276 14.62 -16.21 -2.24
N LEU A 277 15.78 -15.85 -1.67
CA LEU A 277 15.99 -14.69 -0.80
C LEU A 277 16.51 -13.45 -1.54
N ALA A 278 16.59 -13.50 -2.86
CA ALA A 278 16.80 -12.30 -3.68
C ALA A 278 15.64 -11.30 -3.47
N SER A 279 15.84 -10.04 -3.82
CA SER A 279 14.80 -9.01 -3.68
C SER A 279 13.57 -9.34 -4.54
N ARG A 280 12.41 -8.86 -4.14
CA ARG A 280 11.10 -9.19 -4.75
C ARG A 280 11.05 -8.93 -6.25
N ASP A 281 11.67 -7.85 -6.71
CA ASP A 281 11.73 -7.49 -8.13
C ASP A 281 12.48 -8.55 -8.96
N ILE A 282 13.59 -9.08 -8.45
CA ILE A 282 14.37 -10.14 -9.09
C ILE A 282 13.53 -11.42 -9.13
N VAL A 283 13.00 -11.85 -7.99
CA VAL A 283 12.21 -13.10 -7.91
C VAL A 283 10.96 -13.03 -8.80
N SER A 284 10.21 -11.92 -8.77
CA SER A 284 9.02 -11.75 -9.60
C SER A 284 9.34 -11.77 -11.09
N ARG A 285 10.45 -11.12 -11.49
CA ARG A 285 10.92 -11.11 -12.89
C ARG A 285 11.40 -12.48 -13.36
N SER A 286 12.06 -13.24 -12.48
CA SER A 286 12.48 -14.62 -12.76
C SER A 286 11.28 -15.52 -12.98
N ILE A 287 10.25 -15.45 -12.13
CA ILE A 287 9.00 -16.19 -12.29
C ILE A 287 8.31 -15.81 -13.60
N GLU A 288 8.17 -14.53 -13.90
CA GLU A 288 7.57 -14.05 -15.16
C GLU A 288 8.32 -14.60 -16.39
N THR A 289 9.66 -14.69 -16.28
CA THR A 289 10.49 -15.27 -17.35
C THR A 289 10.26 -16.77 -17.51
N GLU A 290 10.17 -17.52 -16.41
CA GLU A 290 9.89 -18.96 -16.47
C GLU A 290 8.48 -19.25 -17.01
N LEU A 291 7.46 -18.47 -16.59
CA LEU A 291 6.10 -18.60 -17.13
C LEU A 291 6.04 -18.32 -18.64
N LYS A 292 6.76 -17.30 -19.11
CA LYS A 292 6.86 -17.02 -20.57
C LYS A 292 7.59 -18.13 -21.35
N LYS A 293 8.61 -18.78 -20.77
CA LYS A 293 9.33 -19.89 -21.41
C LYS A 293 8.50 -21.15 -21.47
N SER A 294 7.81 -21.52 -20.39
CA SER A 294 7.05 -22.76 -20.29
C SER A 294 5.65 -22.67 -20.91
N GLY A 295 5.03 -21.48 -20.87
CA GLY A 295 3.62 -21.30 -21.17
C GLY A 295 2.67 -21.79 -20.06
N ASP A 296 3.21 -22.09 -18.87
CA ASP A 296 2.41 -22.48 -17.70
C ASP A 296 1.75 -21.26 -17.04
N ASP A 297 0.66 -21.50 -16.32
CA ASP A 297 -0.10 -20.46 -15.63
C ASP A 297 0.50 -20.07 -14.27
N CYS A 298 1.31 -20.94 -13.66
CA CYS A 298 1.93 -20.72 -12.35
C CYS A 298 3.27 -21.44 -12.21
N VAL A 299 4.06 -21.03 -11.23
CA VAL A 299 5.20 -21.80 -10.70
C VAL A 299 4.83 -22.36 -9.32
N TYR A 300 5.71 -23.11 -8.70
CA TYR A 300 5.41 -23.84 -7.49
C TYR A 300 6.38 -23.46 -6.36
N LEU A 301 5.83 -23.30 -5.16
CA LEU A 301 6.60 -23.13 -3.93
C LEU A 301 6.60 -24.47 -3.18
N ASP A 302 7.75 -25.10 -3.09
CA ASP A 302 7.95 -26.38 -2.42
C ASP A 302 8.30 -26.19 -0.94
N CYS A 303 7.40 -26.63 -0.08
CA CYS A 303 7.56 -26.66 1.37
C CYS A 303 7.63 -28.09 1.93
N THR A 304 7.60 -29.14 1.07
CA THR A 304 7.43 -30.53 1.50
C THR A 304 8.62 -31.09 2.32
N HIS A 305 9.77 -30.45 2.24
CA HIS A 305 10.98 -30.80 2.99
C HIS A 305 11.09 -30.10 4.35
N LEU A 306 10.17 -29.18 4.65
CA LEU A 306 10.17 -28.40 5.90
C LEU A 306 9.48 -29.17 7.03
N ASP A 307 9.82 -28.85 8.28
CA ASP A 307 9.12 -29.38 9.44
C ASP A 307 7.67 -28.87 9.48
N LEU A 308 6.72 -29.76 9.34
CA LEU A 308 5.29 -29.43 9.24
C LEU A 308 4.74 -28.86 10.57
N VAL A 309 5.28 -29.27 11.72
CA VAL A 309 4.81 -28.79 13.04
C VAL A 309 5.22 -27.33 13.21
N GLU A 310 6.48 -27.02 12.94
CA GLU A 310 6.98 -25.65 12.98
C GLU A 310 6.33 -24.79 11.88
N PHE A 311 6.11 -25.32 10.66
CA PHE A 311 5.40 -24.61 9.60
C PHE A 311 3.98 -24.18 10.05
N LYS A 312 3.21 -25.09 10.63
CA LYS A 312 1.86 -24.79 11.14
C LYS A 312 1.85 -23.80 12.30
N LYS A 313 2.88 -23.81 13.12
CA LYS A 313 3.05 -22.89 14.25
C LYS A 313 3.32 -21.46 13.75
N HIS A 314 4.20 -21.29 12.78
CA HIS A 314 4.59 -20.00 12.22
C HIS A 314 3.59 -19.46 11.20
N PHE A 315 2.97 -20.32 10.38
CA PHE A 315 2.12 -19.96 9.25
C PHE A 315 0.72 -20.62 9.30
N PRO A 316 -0.02 -20.47 10.41
CA PRO A 316 -1.31 -21.16 10.58
C PRO A 316 -2.35 -20.74 9.53
N THR A 317 -2.38 -19.45 9.16
CA THR A 317 -3.33 -18.92 8.18
C THR A 317 -2.98 -19.38 6.77
N ILE A 318 -1.69 -19.34 6.41
CA ILE A 318 -1.21 -19.84 5.10
C ILE A 318 -1.54 -21.32 4.95
N TYR A 319 -1.23 -22.12 5.98
CA TYR A 319 -1.54 -23.55 5.97
C TYR A 319 -3.04 -23.81 5.74
N GLN A 320 -3.90 -23.11 6.48
CA GLN A 320 -5.35 -23.26 6.35
C GLN A 320 -5.88 -22.84 4.97
N ASN A 321 -5.40 -21.72 4.43
CA ASN A 321 -5.84 -21.26 3.11
C ASN A 321 -5.36 -22.21 2.00
N CYS A 322 -4.14 -22.76 2.08
CA CYS A 322 -3.69 -23.79 1.14
C CYS A 322 -4.61 -25.03 1.18
N LEU A 323 -4.98 -25.50 2.38
CA LEU A 323 -5.90 -26.63 2.52
C LEU A 323 -7.29 -26.33 1.94
N LEU A 324 -7.83 -25.13 2.14
CA LEU A 324 -9.13 -24.72 1.58
C LEU A 324 -9.12 -24.75 0.04
N GLU A 325 -7.98 -24.43 -0.58
CA GLU A 325 -7.77 -24.51 -2.04
C GLU A 325 -7.29 -25.90 -2.51
N GLY A 326 -7.35 -26.91 -1.62
CA GLY A 326 -7.03 -28.31 -1.95
C GLY A 326 -5.53 -28.65 -1.98
N VAL A 327 -4.67 -27.78 -1.43
CA VAL A 327 -3.22 -27.98 -1.39
C VAL A 327 -2.79 -28.36 0.03
N ASP A 328 -2.42 -29.63 0.23
CA ASP A 328 -1.74 -30.05 1.48
C ASP A 328 -0.24 -29.79 1.35
N VAL A 329 0.23 -28.79 2.07
CA VAL A 329 1.64 -28.33 2.07
C VAL A 329 2.63 -29.43 2.46
N ALA A 330 2.18 -30.47 3.19
CA ALA A 330 3.02 -31.61 3.56
C ALA A 330 3.38 -32.53 2.38
N THR A 331 2.53 -32.55 1.35
CA THR A 331 2.62 -33.54 0.25
C THR A 331 2.59 -32.95 -1.14
N ALA A 332 2.20 -31.66 -1.24
CA ALA A 332 2.03 -30.97 -2.51
C ALA A 332 2.74 -29.62 -2.52
N TRP A 333 3.20 -29.19 -3.67
CA TRP A 333 3.75 -27.86 -3.87
C TRP A 333 2.64 -26.83 -3.99
N ILE A 334 2.84 -25.65 -3.43
CA ILE A 334 1.88 -24.55 -3.48
C ILE A 334 1.99 -23.86 -4.84
N PRO A 335 0.93 -23.83 -5.68
CA PRO A 335 0.97 -23.08 -6.94
C PRO A 335 0.98 -21.58 -6.62
N VAL A 336 1.91 -20.82 -7.20
CA VAL A 336 2.08 -19.40 -6.93
C VAL A 336 2.33 -18.58 -8.19
N ILE A 337 1.91 -17.31 -8.14
CA ILE A 337 2.11 -16.30 -9.19
C ILE A 337 2.59 -14.98 -8.60
N PRO A 338 3.32 -14.15 -9.38
CA PRO A 338 3.61 -12.79 -9.01
C PRO A 338 2.34 -11.93 -9.06
N THR A 339 2.17 -11.05 -8.07
CA THR A 339 0.93 -10.29 -7.88
C THR A 339 1.24 -8.87 -7.46
N GLN A 340 0.52 -7.88 -7.97
CA GLN A 340 0.68 -6.51 -7.50
C GLN A 340 0.52 -6.44 -5.98
N HIS A 341 1.42 -5.71 -5.30
CA HIS A 341 1.47 -5.74 -3.85
C HIS A 341 1.65 -4.36 -3.21
N TYR A 342 2.50 -3.48 -3.76
CA TYR A 342 2.80 -2.19 -3.15
C TYR A 342 3.17 -1.12 -4.19
N LEU A 343 2.77 0.13 -3.94
CA LEU A 343 3.19 1.30 -4.69
C LEU A 343 4.31 2.02 -3.92
N CYS A 344 5.51 2.12 -4.52
CA CYS A 344 6.62 2.87 -3.91
C CYS A 344 6.53 4.38 -4.15
N GLY A 345 5.76 4.81 -5.16
CA GLY A 345 5.44 6.19 -5.46
C GLY A 345 4.21 6.71 -4.72
N GLY A 346 3.71 7.87 -5.11
CA GLY A 346 2.51 8.47 -4.54
C GLY A 346 2.57 10.00 -4.45
N VAL A 347 1.82 10.55 -3.52
CA VAL A 347 1.82 11.99 -3.21
C VAL A 347 3.16 12.36 -2.57
N GLU A 348 3.89 13.29 -3.20
CA GLU A 348 5.20 13.73 -2.70
C GLU A 348 5.04 14.48 -1.37
N VAL A 349 5.80 14.05 -0.37
CA VAL A 349 5.83 14.66 0.96
C VAL A 349 7.24 14.96 1.42
N ASP A 350 7.37 15.96 2.29
CA ASP A 350 8.60 16.21 3.03
C ASP A 350 8.73 15.29 4.27
N LYS A 351 9.79 15.47 5.06
CA LYS A 351 10.04 14.68 6.28
C LYS A 351 8.96 14.80 7.36
N ASN A 352 8.11 15.82 7.29
CA ASN A 352 7.00 16.06 8.21
C ASN A 352 5.65 15.57 7.65
N GLY A 353 5.63 14.95 6.48
CA GLY A 353 4.41 14.51 5.80
C GLY A 353 3.66 15.64 5.07
N LEU A 354 4.25 16.83 4.90
CA LEU A 354 3.63 17.95 4.18
C LEU A 354 3.67 17.74 2.68
N THR A 355 2.53 17.93 2.02
CA THR A 355 2.42 17.93 0.56
C THR A 355 2.73 19.31 -0.03
N SER A 356 2.67 19.42 -1.36
CA SER A 356 2.76 20.71 -2.05
C SER A 356 1.53 21.62 -1.89
N ILE A 357 0.48 21.15 -1.23
CA ILE A 357 -0.74 21.90 -0.94
C ILE A 357 -0.77 22.25 0.56
N ASN A 358 -0.97 23.51 0.89
CA ASN A 358 -1.05 23.95 2.27
C ASN A 358 -2.17 23.23 3.03
N ARG A 359 -1.94 22.86 4.29
CA ARG A 359 -2.88 22.14 5.17
C ARG A 359 -3.28 20.75 4.68
N LEU A 360 -2.61 20.21 3.66
CA LEU A 360 -2.74 18.84 3.20
C LEU A 360 -1.46 18.07 3.51
N LEU A 361 -1.61 17.00 4.28
CA LEU A 361 -0.54 16.09 4.66
C LEU A 361 -0.83 14.68 4.10
N ALA A 362 0.18 13.83 4.02
CA ALA A 362 -0.01 12.43 3.63
C ALA A 362 0.99 11.52 4.34
N CYS A 363 0.55 10.28 4.64
CA CYS A 363 1.38 9.21 5.21
C CYS A 363 0.87 7.81 4.81
N GLY A 364 1.70 6.81 5.04
CA GLY A 364 1.45 5.44 4.57
C GLY A 364 1.57 5.32 3.06
N GLU A 365 1.07 4.25 2.48
CA GLU A 365 1.32 3.87 1.09
C GLU A 365 0.87 4.91 0.03
N CYS A 366 -0.09 5.79 0.34
CA CYS A 366 -0.46 6.85 -0.61
C CYS A 366 0.58 7.97 -0.71
N ALA A 367 1.54 8.03 0.22
CA ALA A 367 2.58 9.05 0.26
C ALA A 367 3.90 8.55 -0.34
N ARG A 368 4.53 9.38 -1.15
CA ARG A 368 5.90 9.17 -1.62
C ARG A 368 6.85 9.91 -0.68
N THR A 369 7.42 9.18 0.26
CA THR A 369 8.33 9.71 1.29
C THR A 369 9.78 9.78 0.85
N GLY A 370 10.17 8.92 -0.10
CA GLY A 370 11.55 8.67 -0.51
C GLY A 370 12.23 7.55 0.27
N LEU A 371 11.53 6.85 1.17
CA LEU A 371 12.07 5.69 1.89
C LEU A 371 12.39 4.53 0.95
N HIS A 372 11.45 4.21 0.05
CA HIS A 372 11.49 2.95 -0.71
C HIS A 372 12.30 3.01 -1.99
N GLY A 373 12.58 4.22 -2.51
CA GLY A 373 13.25 4.33 -3.81
C GLY A 373 12.54 3.55 -4.90
N ALA A 374 13.28 2.77 -5.68
CA ALA A 374 12.72 1.98 -6.79
C ALA A 374 12.06 0.66 -6.35
N ASN A 375 12.28 0.21 -5.13
CA ASN A 375 11.76 -1.06 -4.63
C ASN A 375 11.76 -1.09 -3.10
N ARG A 376 10.65 -1.49 -2.50
CA ARG A 376 10.48 -1.53 -1.05
C ARG A 376 11.15 -2.76 -0.44
N LEU A 377 11.98 -2.55 0.58
CA LEU A 377 12.45 -3.63 1.44
C LEU A 377 11.26 -4.21 2.23
N ALA A 378 11.19 -5.53 2.35
CA ALA A 378 10.13 -6.22 3.09
C ALA A 378 9.96 -5.66 4.50
N SER A 379 8.75 -5.61 5.01
CA SER A 379 8.39 -5.14 6.36
C SER A 379 8.74 -3.68 6.73
N ASN A 380 9.23 -2.87 5.76
CA ASN A 380 9.43 -1.44 5.94
C ASN A 380 8.15 -0.59 5.79
N SER A 381 7.07 -1.12 5.19
CA SER A 381 5.85 -0.32 4.95
C SER A 381 5.09 0.05 6.22
N LEU A 382 4.94 -0.91 7.14
CA LEU A 382 4.27 -0.65 8.42
C LEU A 382 5.13 0.28 9.29
N LEU A 383 6.46 0.12 9.25
CA LEU A 383 7.40 1.02 9.93
C LEU A 383 7.28 2.45 9.40
N GLU A 384 7.30 2.64 8.07
CA GLU A 384 7.11 3.95 7.44
C GLU A 384 5.82 4.62 7.90
N ALA A 385 4.71 3.88 7.86
CA ALA A 385 3.40 4.38 8.26
C ALA A 385 3.40 4.91 9.70
N LEU A 386 4.00 4.18 10.63
CA LEU A 386 4.12 4.57 12.04
C LEU A 386 5.00 5.80 12.24
N VAL A 387 6.16 5.83 11.56
CA VAL A 387 7.11 6.94 11.70
C VAL A 387 6.54 8.20 11.08
N TYR A 388 5.99 8.17 9.86
CA TYR A 388 5.41 9.35 9.25
C TYR A 388 4.15 9.83 9.97
N ALA A 389 3.35 8.94 10.54
CA ALA A 389 2.26 9.32 11.43
C ALA A 389 2.78 10.11 12.65
N HIS A 390 3.93 9.69 13.21
CA HIS A 390 4.58 10.42 14.29
C HIS A 390 5.16 11.76 13.83
N GLN A 391 5.77 11.85 12.65
CA GLN A 391 6.30 13.12 12.13
C GLN A 391 5.18 14.15 11.90
N ILE A 392 4.04 13.72 11.33
CA ILE A 392 2.85 14.57 11.18
C ILE A 392 2.38 15.08 12.55
N TYR A 393 2.26 14.18 13.52
CA TYR A 393 1.88 14.55 14.88
C TYR A 393 2.86 15.57 15.50
N THR A 394 4.16 15.35 15.38
CA THR A 394 5.19 16.26 15.92
C THR A 394 5.09 17.64 15.27
N TYR A 395 5.01 17.69 13.94
CA TYR A 395 4.87 18.94 13.20
C TYR A 395 3.61 19.72 13.61
N LEU A 396 2.46 19.06 13.67
CA LEU A 396 1.21 19.71 14.07
C LEU A 396 1.22 20.13 15.55
N GLY A 397 1.89 19.35 16.42
CA GLY A 397 2.06 19.68 17.83
C GLY A 397 2.87 20.96 18.06
N GLU A 398 3.84 21.25 17.18
CA GLU A 398 4.69 22.42 17.26
C GLU A 398 4.08 23.66 16.56
N THR A 399 3.30 23.45 15.49
CA THR A 399 2.89 24.54 14.59
C THR A 399 1.43 24.93 14.70
N ASP A 400 0.54 24.04 15.18
CA ASP A 400 -0.88 24.34 15.28
C ASP A 400 -1.22 25.12 16.56
N SER A 401 -1.19 26.43 16.48
CA SER A 401 -1.59 27.31 17.60
C SER A 401 -3.09 27.21 17.87
N GLU A 402 -3.49 27.23 19.15
CA GLU A 402 -4.89 27.13 19.60
C GLU A 402 -5.84 28.21 19.04
N ASN A 403 -5.32 29.38 18.58
CA ASN A 403 -6.08 30.58 18.29
C ASN A 403 -6.41 30.85 16.82
N SER A 404 -6.14 29.93 15.88
CA SER A 404 -6.49 30.14 14.46
C SER A 404 -7.98 29.88 14.23
N SER A 405 -8.76 30.95 14.06
CA SER A 405 -10.16 30.86 13.63
C SER A 405 -10.23 30.41 12.17
N PHE A 406 -11.19 29.54 11.88
CA PHE A 406 -11.45 29.00 10.58
C PHE A 406 -12.73 29.64 10.00
N SER A 407 -12.60 30.37 8.89
CA SER A 407 -13.75 30.96 8.19
C SER A 407 -13.62 30.70 6.69
N LEU A 408 -14.57 30.01 6.10
CA LEU A 408 -14.63 29.73 4.67
C LEU A 408 -15.92 30.22 4.01
N LYS A 409 -15.75 30.73 2.78
CA LYS A 409 -16.84 30.85 1.82
C LYS A 409 -17.00 29.50 1.09
N ILE A 410 -18.14 28.88 1.26
CA ILE A 410 -18.44 27.52 0.83
C ILE A 410 -18.95 27.50 -0.60
N PRO A 411 -18.54 26.51 -1.44
CA PRO A 411 -19.33 26.12 -2.60
C PRO A 411 -20.68 25.55 -2.11
N SER A 412 -21.78 26.10 -2.60
CA SER A 412 -23.07 25.96 -1.93
C SER A 412 -23.85 24.70 -2.28
N HIS A 413 -23.41 23.85 -3.21
CA HIS A 413 -24.17 22.64 -3.56
C HIS A 413 -23.42 21.70 -4.50
N TYR A 414 -23.53 20.39 -4.25
CA TYR A 414 -23.21 19.36 -5.23
C TYR A 414 -24.51 19.05 -6.00
N PRO A 415 -24.53 19.12 -7.34
CA PRO A 415 -25.78 18.92 -8.08
C PRO A 415 -26.29 17.48 -7.92
N GLN A 416 -27.47 17.31 -7.37
CA GLN A 416 -28.15 16.01 -7.36
C GLN A 416 -28.70 15.69 -8.75
N LYS A 417 -28.52 14.46 -9.22
CA LYS A 417 -28.96 13.96 -10.52
C LYS A 417 -29.87 12.76 -10.34
N ALA A 418 -30.85 12.63 -11.25
CA ALA A 418 -31.96 11.67 -11.09
C ALA A 418 -31.58 10.20 -11.44
N LYS A 419 -30.49 9.97 -12.17
CA LYS A 419 -30.12 8.63 -12.65
C LYS A 419 -28.67 8.33 -12.28
N ASN A 420 -28.42 7.15 -11.73
CA ASN A 420 -27.06 6.67 -11.46
C ASN A 420 -26.35 6.20 -12.73
N VAL A 421 -25.01 6.21 -12.71
CA VAL A 421 -24.20 5.54 -13.72
C VAL A 421 -24.52 4.05 -13.70
N SER A 422 -24.60 3.42 -14.89
CA SER A 422 -24.88 1.98 -15.01
C SER A 422 -23.81 1.11 -14.36
N SER A 423 -24.20 0.21 -13.45
CA SER A 423 -23.30 -0.75 -12.83
C SER A 423 -22.63 -1.69 -13.84
N ALA A 424 -23.35 -2.09 -14.90
CA ALA A 424 -22.78 -2.91 -15.99
C ALA A 424 -21.67 -2.17 -16.74
N TRP A 425 -21.82 -0.86 -16.97
CA TRP A 425 -20.77 -0.03 -17.57
C TRP A 425 -19.54 0.03 -16.67
N VAL A 426 -19.74 0.25 -15.36
CA VAL A 426 -18.65 0.31 -14.37
C VAL A 426 -17.88 -1.01 -14.30
N SER A 427 -18.58 -2.15 -14.18
CA SER A 427 -17.95 -3.47 -14.09
C SER A 427 -17.15 -3.80 -15.35
N LYS A 428 -17.71 -3.54 -16.55
CA LYS A 428 -17.01 -3.76 -17.82
C LYS A 428 -15.72 -2.93 -17.92
N HIS A 429 -15.75 -1.67 -17.51
CA HIS A 429 -14.58 -0.79 -17.60
C HIS A 429 -13.55 -1.11 -16.52
N ARG A 430 -13.96 -1.57 -15.33
CA ARG A 430 -13.06 -2.05 -14.27
C ARG A 430 -12.27 -3.28 -14.74
N GLU A 431 -12.96 -4.27 -15.29
CA GLU A 431 -12.32 -5.46 -15.84
C GLU A 431 -11.35 -5.11 -16.99
N ALA A 432 -11.79 -4.25 -17.92
CA ALA A 432 -10.94 -3.80 -19.01
C ALA A 432 -9.71 -3.03 -18.53
N LEU A 433 -9.85 -2.16 -17.51
CA LEU A 433 -8.72 -1.45 -16.89
C LEU A 433 -7.73 -2.43 -16.26
N GLN A 434 -8.22 -3.36 -15.44
CA GLN A 434 -7.40 -4.35 -14.74
C GLN A 434 -6.60 -5.21 -15.72
N ASN A 435 -7.25 -5.70 -16.78
CA ASN A 435 -6.59 -6.47 -17.83
C ASN A 435 -5.54 -5.64 -18.57
N LEU A 436 -5.88 -4.40 -18.96
CA LEU A 436 -4.97 -3.50 -19.67
C LEU A 436 -3.70 -3.20 -18.84
N MET A 437 -3.87 -2.90 -17.55
CA MET A 437 -2.75 -2.57 -16.67
C MET A 437 -1.92 -3.80 -16.32
N GLN A 438 -2.54 -4.97 -16.10
CA GLN A 438 -1.83 -6.22 -15.86
C GLN A 438 -0.93 -6.60 -17.03
N GLN A 439 -1.42 -6.49 -18.25
CA GLN A 439 -0.70 -6.86 -19.46
C GLN A 439 0.39 -5.87 -19.84
N ASN A 440 0.12 -4.56 -19.75
CA ASN A 440 0.96 -3.54 -20.37
C ASN A 440 1.79 -2.70 -19.38
N ALA A 441 1.38 -2.65 -18.11
CA ALA A 441 2.07 -1.93 -17.04
C ALA A 441 2.42 -2.84 -15.85
N GLY A 442 2.57 -4.14 -16.11
CA GLY A 442 2.96 -5.17 -15.16
C GLY A 442 4.47 -5.18 -14.86
N ILE A 443 5.02 -6.39 -14.67
CA ILE A 443 6.43 -6.62 -14.31
C ILE A 443 7.37 -6.23 -15.47
N VAL A 444 7.05 -6.69 -16.69
CA VAL A 444 7.80 -6.39 -17.92
C VAL A 444 6.97 -5.48 -18.81
N ARG A 445 7.51 -4.34 -19.19
CA ARG A 445 6.80 -3.29 -19.93
C ARG A 445 7.45 -3.01 -21.28
N HIS A 446 6.65 -2.54 -22.25
CA HIS A 446 7.12 -2.16 -23.59
C HIS A 446 6.61 -0.78 -23.99
N ASP A 447 7.45 0.05 -24.64
CA ASP A 447 7.09 1.43 -25.00
C ASP A 447 5.84 1.53 -25.90
N ILE A 448 5.63 0.58 -26.81
CA ILE A 448 4.48 0.57 -27.72
C ILE A 448 3.20 0.34 -26.94
N ASP A 449 3.20 -0.66 -26.04
CA ASP A 449 2.04 -1.03 -25.23
C ASP A 449 1.71 0.07 -24.22
N LEU A 450 2.71 0.67 -23.58
CA LEU A 450 2.54 1.82 -22.69
C LEU A 450 1.93 3.03 -23.42
N LYS A 451 2.35 3.32 -24.68
CA LYS A 451 1.77 4.43 -25.47
C LYS A 451 0.30 4.18 -25.81
N ASN A 452 -0.05 2.95 -26.19
CA ASN A 452 -1.44 2.57 -26.49
C ASN A 452 -2.30 2.60 -25.22
N THR A 453 -1.78 2.09 -24.12
CA THR A 453 -2.42 2.13 -22.80
C THR A 453 -2.70 3.56 -22.35
N LEU A 454 -1.72 4.48 -22.49
CA LEU A 454 -1.92 5.88 -22.12
C LEU A 454 -3.06 6.53 -22.91
N LYS A 455 -3.14 6.27 -24.24
CA LYS A 455 -4.25 6.77 -25.07
C LYS A 455 -5.60 6.24 -24.61
N GLN A 456 -5.68 4.94 -24.30
CA GLN A 456 -6.93 4.32 -23.84
C GLN A 456 -7.38 4.87 -22.48
N LEU A 457 -6.45 5.05 -21.55
CA LEU A 457 -6.72 5.63 -20.22
C LEU A 457 -7.24 7.08 -20.33
N GLN A 458 -6.69 7.87 -21.27
CA GLN A 458 -7.15 9.24 -21.54
C GLN A 458 -8.58 9.26 -22.12
N LEU A 459 -8.93 8.32 -23.00
CA LEU A 459 -10.29 8.16 -23.51
C LEU A 459 -11.25 7.83 -22.37
N TRP A 460 -10.95 6.81 -21.56
CA TRP A 460 -11.81 6.44 -20.43
C TRP A 460 -11.94 7.56 -19.39
N LYS A 461 -10.88 8.33 -19.14
CA LYS A 461 -10.97 9.52 -18.28
C LYS A 461 -11.97 10.54 -18.80
N ASN A 462 -12.03 10.77 -20.13
CA ASN A 462 -13.00 11.69 -20.73
C ASN A 462 -14.41 11.11 -20.65
N GLU A 463 -14.61 9.82 -20.91
CA GLU A 463 -15.90 9.14 -20.75
C GLU A 463 -16.41 9.26 -19.29
N CYS A 464 -15.54 9.05 -18.28
CA CYS A 464 -15.92 9.28 -16.88
C CYS A 464 -16.38 10.72 -16.61
N ARG A 465 -15.71 11.72 -17.21
CA ARG A 465 -16.12 13.13 -17.06
C ARG A 465 -17.50 13.42 -17.69
N GLU A 466 -17.81 12.80 -18.82
CA GLU A 466 -19.13 12.91 -19.47
C GLU A 466 -20.20 12.23 -18.61
N MET A 467 -19.94 11.00 -18.14
CA MET A 467 -20.84 10.30 -17.22
C MET A 467 -21.11 11.11 -15.95
N GLU A 468 -20.07 11.70 -15.35
CA GLU A 468 -20.20 12.54 -14.16
C GLU A 468 -21.01 13.81 -14.39
N ARG A 469 -21.09 14.33 -15.62
CA ARG A 469 -21.95 15.47 -15.99
C ARG A 469 -23.42 15.08 -16.10
N GLU A 470 -23.71 13.89 -16.58
CA GLU A 470 -25.07 13.45 -16.93
C GLU A 470 -25.75 12.64 -15.83
N PHE A 471 -24.97 11.85 -15.05
CA PHE A 471 -25.48 10.89 -14.09
C PHE A 471 -25.04 11.22 -12.66
N ALA A 472 -25.82 10.73 -11.68
CA ALA A 472 -25.42 10.71 -10.28
C ALA A 472 -24.27 9.71 -10.09
N VAL A 473 -23.27 10.11 -9.31
CA VAL A 473 -22.12 9.28 -9.01
C VAL A 473 -22.46 8.24 -7.94
N THR A 474 -21.86 7.06 -8.07
CA THR A 474 -21.91 6.00 -7.06
C THR A 474 -20.50 5.69 -6.57
N LYS A 475 -20.36 5.00 -5.46
CA LYS A 475 -19.05 4.54 -4.97
C LYS A 475 -18.27 3.79 -6.04
N ASP A 476 -18.88 2.77 -6.66
CA ASP A 476 -18.23 1.95 -7.69
C ASP A 476 -17.72 2.76 -8.88
N PHE A 477 -18.51 3.76 -9.29
CA PHE A 477 -18.10 4.67 -10.36
C PHE A 477 -16.91 5.56 -9.95
N LEU A 478 -16.95 6.11 -8.74
CA LEU A 478 -15.88 6.96 -8.23
C LEU A 478 -14.57 6.18 -8.04
N GLU A 479 -14.64 4.95 -7.56
CA GLU A 479 -13.48 4.05 -7.45
C GLU A 479 -12.89 3.72 -8.83
N LEU A 480 -13.73 3.43 -9.84
CA LEU A 480 -13.26 3.23 -11.20
C LEU A 480 -12.61 4.49 -11.78
N LYS A 481 -13.23 5.67 -11.62
CA LYS A 481 -12.68 6.96 -12.03
C LYS A 481 -11.30 7.20 -11.40
N ASN A 482 -11.17 6.98 -10.08
CA ASN A 482 -9.92 7.13 -9.36
C ASN A 482 -8.86 6.15 -9.87
N SER A 483 -9.21 4.88 -10.08
CA SER A 483 -8.32 3.85 -10.62
C SER A 483 -7.81 4.21 -12.03
N ILE A 484 -8.67 4.74 -12.90
CA ILE A 484 -8.25 5.24 -14.23
C ILE A 484 -7.30 6.44 -14.08
N GLU A 485 -7.61 7.39 -13.19
CA GLU A 485 -6.82 8.61 -13.01
C GLU A 485 -5.42 8.32 -12.43
N VAL A 486 -5.27 7.36 -11.50
CA VAL A 486 -3.95 6.96 -10.98
C VAL A 486 -3.15 6.10 -11.95
N SER A 487 -3.82 5.38 -12.87
CA SER A 487 -3.16 4.59 -13.91
C SER A 487 -2.43 5.47 -14.93
N ILE A 488 -2.94 6.67 -15.19
CA ILE A 488 -2.32 7.62 -16.15
C ILE A 488 -0.89 7.97 -15.75
N PRO A 489 -0.58 8.46 -14.53
CA PRO A 489 0.80 8.73 -14.14
C PRO A 489 1.67 7.48 -14.04
N ILE A 490 1.13 6.31 -13.65
CA ILE A 490 1.90 5.05 -13.68
C ILE A 490 2.46 4.82 -15.07
N VAL A 491 1.62 4.91 -16.10
CA VAL A 491 2.03 4.68 -17.49
C VAL A 491 2.88 5.84 -18.03
N ALA A 492 2.52 7.08 -17.72
CA ALA A 492 3.25 8.26 -18.19
C ALA A 492 4.68 8.33 -17.62
N PHE A 493 4.88 7.97 -16.34
CA PHE A 493 6.21 7.94 -15.74
C PHE A 493 7.01 6.73 -16.25
N SER A 494 6.36 5.58 -16.48
CA SER A 494 6.99 4.42 -17.16
C SER A 494 7.54 4.76 -18.54
N LEU A 495 6.80 5.55 -19.33
CA LEU A 495 7.27 6.02 -20.64
C LEU A 495 8.49 6.94 -20.54
N LYS A 496 8.54 7.80 -19.52
CA LYS A 496 9.63 8.76 -19.30
C LYS A 496 10.89 8.13 -18.74
N ARG A 497 10.78 7.02 -18.01
CA ARG A 497 11.92 6.35 -17.43
C ARG A 497 12.69 5.56 -18.49
N HIS A 498 14.00 5.79 -18.55
CA HIS A 498 14.89 5.14 -19.51
C HIS A 498 15.74 4.03 -18.87
N GLU A 499 15.95 4.08 -17.56
CA GLU A 499 16.76 3.12 -16.80
C GLU A 499 15.87 2.12 -16.06
N ASN A 500 16.22 0.85 -16.17
CA ASN A 500 15.63 -0.21 -15.35
C ASN A 500 16.17 -0.09 -13.93
N LYS A 501 15.28 -0.01 -12.94
CA LYS A 501 15.59 0.19 -11.53
C LYS A 501 14.58 -0.55 -10.65
N GLY A 502 15.08 -1.39 -9.74
CA GLY A 502 14.26 -2.10 -8.78
C GLY A 502 13.03 -2.75 -9.39
N SER A 503 11.84 -2.37 -8.94
CA SER A 503 10.55 -2.90 -9.41
C SER A 503 10.12 -2.42 -10.80
N PHE A 504 10.86 -1.51 -11.43
CA PHE A 504 10.59 -1.06 -12.80
C PHE A 504 11.52 -1.76 -13.80
N TYR A 505 10.91 -2.49 -14.74
CA TYR A 505 11.61 -3.13 -15.85
C TYR A 505 10.89 -2.89 -17.17
N LYS A 506 11.62 -2.33 -18.15
CA LYS A 506 11.11 -2.06 -19.49
C LYS A 506 12.04 -2.69 -20.53
N GLU A 507 11.51 -3.59 -21.34
CA GLU A 507 12.21 -4.12 -22.50
C GLU A 507 12.20 -3.07 -23.61
N GLY A 508 13.34 -2.74 -24.12
CA GLY A 508 13.46 -1.82 -25.23
C GLY A 508 14.90 -1.61 -25.61
N LYS A 509 15.17 -1.59 -26.91
CA LYS A 509 16.42 -1.34 -27.63
C LYS A 509 17.66 -1.43 -26.75
N ALA A 510 18.40 -2.52 -26.91
CA ALA A 510 19.78 -2.58 -26.42
C ALA A 510 20.41 -1.22 -26.70
N ILE A 511 20.71 -0.44 -25.66
CA ILE A 511 21.63 0.67 -25.79
C ILE A 511 22.94 -0.01 -26.17
N ASN A 512 23.34 0.12 -27.44
CA ASN A 512 24.70 -0.19 -27.86
C ASN A 512 25.61 0.68 -26.99
N LEU A 513 26.07 0.15 -25.88
CA LEU A 513 27.25 0.65 -25.20
C LEU A 513 28.40 0.38 -26.16
N GLN A 514 28.68 1.34 -27.02
CA GLN A 514 30.02 1.44 -27.62
C GLN A 514 30.99 1.75 -26.47
N PHE A 515 31.82 0.75 -26.16
CA PHE A 515 33.01 0.88 -25.33
C PHE A 515 34.03 1.84 -25.96
#